data_b071ea675011f3006651db2ab24dd258
#
_entry.id   b071ea675011f3006651db2ab24dd258
#
_cell.length_a   1.000
_cell.length_b   1.000
_cell.length_c   1.000
_cell.angle_alpha   90.00
_cell.angle_beta   90.00
_cell.angle_gamma   90.00
#
_symmetry.space_group_name_H-M   'P 1'
#
loop_
_entity.id
_entity.type
_entity.pdbx_description
1 polymer ?
#
loop_
_entity_poly.entity_id
_entity_poly.type
_entity_poly.pdbx_seq_one_letter_code
_entity_poly.pdbx_strand_id
1 'polypeptide(L)'
;MIKHITGEDRSQIPLFVSSLEETIAQNNQVRLIDAFVDSLNLDELGFKLKTDTNGRPPYHPAQLLKLYLYGYLNKVRSSRDLEKECLRNTEVMWLLCKLAPDHNTIASFRKNNTKGIQRVFQATVKIASHFELIGGTLLAGDSTKLRAQNSKKNNFNSNKIERHIKHIDNKLQEYNLALAKEDGDLELKKSIVKKVKKHSAQKQKYIGYQNTIDTTGVTQISTSDPDSRQIMTRNNISEVAYTVQTTVDALHNIPIDFKVTNENDSKAMGGMLRRAKTILGHNNFTAIYDKGYHTGSEFDYANRLNINVLVAIPAVSAHAPDTAFDVEHFKYHKDTDTYTCPANQTLTTNGNWYNKTNGKSITQMKHYKTTACLSCSFFDKCTKNKKGRLIERSQYADLIYQNKLRIQNNYEIYRRRQAIVEHPVACPASCGRVIKRQWGFYYIMTKKTIKHASADVGLIFTAYNLRRLLNLIDPIEFKQYLKALPLIFHNYAMHFKAFTSSVFWTANQTTFYRKLFFCSLNQLYLR
;
A
#
# COMPACT_ATOMS: atom_id res chain seq x y z
N MET A 1 16.78 -33.92 50.77
CA MET A 1 17.42 -33.25 49.63
C MET A 1 16.36 -33.03 48.55
N ILE A 2 16.10 -31.80 48.21
CA ILE A 2 15.21 -31.45 47.10
C ILE A 2 15.99 -31.81 45.81
N LYS A 3 15.56 -32.86 45.10
CA LYS A 3 16.16 -33.19 43.80
C LYS A 3 15.59 -32.28 42.75
N HIS A 4 16.44 -31.51 42.06
CA HIS A 4 16.03 -30.75 40.90
C HIS A 4 15.71 -31.68 39.74
N ILE A 5 14.77 -31.29 38.87
CA ILE A 5 14.53 -32.00 37.61
C ILE A 5 15.72 -31.77 36.70
N THR A 6 16.32 -32.85 36.22
CA THR A 6 17.45 -32.84 35.27
C THR A 6 16.97 -33.29 33.90
N GLY A 7 17.55 -32.73 32.82
CA GLY A 7 17.28 -33.19 31.46
C GLY A 7 17.92 -34.54 31.15
N GLU A 8 17.66 -35.06 29.96
CA GLU A 8 18.24 -36.28 29.42
C GLU A 8 19.75 -36.13 29.15
N ASP A 9 20.49 -37.24 29.24
CA ASP A 9 21.89 -37.23 28.83
C ASP A 9 22.01 -37.02 27.32
N ARG A 10 22.89 -36.14 26.89
CA ARG A 10 23.10 -35.79 25.47
C ARG A 10 23.65 -36.95 24.65
N SER A 11 24.31 -37.94 25.30
CA SER A 11 24.86 -39.13 24.68
C SER A 11 23.89 -40.33 24.71
N GLN A 12 22.72 -40.16 25.34
CA GLN A 12 21.71 -41.20 25.38
C GLN A 12 21.14 -41.46 23.98
N ILE A 13 21.27 -42.67 23.51
CA ILE A 13 20.68 -43.11 22.23
C ILE A 13 19.26 -43.62 22.53
N PRO A 14 18.22 -43.04 21.92
CA PRO A 14 16.87 -43.52 22.11
C PRO A 14 16.70 -44.90 21.49
N LEU A 15 16.06 -45.82 22.20
CA LEU A 15 15.81 -47.19 21.74
C LEU A 15 14.86 -47.24 20.54
N PHE A 16 13.95 -46.28 20.46
CA PHE A 16 13.02 -46.09 19.35
C PHE A 16 13.21 -44.72 18.72
N VAL A 17 13.36 -44.71 17.41
CA VAL A 17 13.44 -43.45 16.64
C VAL A 17 12.02 -42.96 16.40
N SER A 18 11.64 -41.81 17.00
CA SER A 18 10.37 -41.17 16.71
C SER A 18 10.32 -40.63 15.27
N SER A 19 9.18 -40.78 14.63
CA SER A 19 8.95 -40.16 13.32
C SER A 19 8.91 -38.62 13.40
N LEU A 20 9.26 -37.97 12.31
CA LEU A 20 9.14 -36.49 12.25
C LEU A 20 7.69 -36.01 12.55
N GLU A 21 6.70 -36.84 12.20
CA GLU A 21 5.28 -36.57 12.45
C GLU A 21 4.92 -36.50 13.94
N GLU A 22 5.58 -37.34 14.75
CA GLU A 22 5.37 -37.40 16.20
C GLU A 22 6.00 -36.22 16.95
N THR A 23 6.95 -35.52 16.34
CA THR A 23 7.63 -34.38 16.96
C THR A 23 6.73 -33.15 17.09
N ILE A 24 5.61 -33.11 16.37
CA ILE A 24 4.70 -31.94 16.31
C ILE A 24 3.30 -32.34 16.80
N ALA A 25 2.83 -31.66 17.85
CA ALA A 25 1.51 -31.91 18.40
C ALA A 25 0.39 -31.72 17.34
N GLN A 26 -0.69 -32.49 17.46
CA GLN A 26 -1.79 -32.48 16.48
C GLN A 26 -2.51 -31.11 16.38
N ASN A 27 -2.52 -30.34 17.46
CA ASN A 27 -3.11 -28.99 17.54
C ASN A 27 -2.10 -27.87 17.23
N ASN A 28 -0.88 -28.18 16.80
CA ASN A 28 0.10 -27.15 16.47
C ASN A 28 -0.31 -26.37 15.22
N GLN A 29 -0.21 -25.05 15.29
CA GLN A 29 -0.58 -24.13 14.19
C GLN A 29 0.20 -24.37 12.89
N VAL A 30 1.39 -24.95 12.95
CA VAL A 30 2.18 -25.27 11.76
C VAL A 30 1.45 -26.22 10.81
N ARG A 31 0.63 -27.13 11.35
CA ARG A 31 -0.21 -28.05 10.57
C ARG A 31 -1.29 -27.35 9.76
N LEU A 32 -1.79 -26.21 10.25
CA LEU A 32 -2.76 -25.38 9.51
C LEU A 32 -2.08 -24.57 8.41
N ILE A 33 -0.82 -24.14 8.61
CA ILE A 33 -0.01 -23.52 7.55
C ILE A 33 0.22 -24.52 6.41
N ASP A 34 0.57 -25.76 6.77
CA ASP A 34 0.77 -26.86 5.83
C ASP A 34 -0.50 -27.11 5.02
N ALA A 35 -1.62 -27.37 5.69
CA ALA A 35 -2.92 -27.59 5.06
C ALA A 35 -3.38 -26.41 4.19
N PHE A 36 -3.15 -25.17 4.64
CA PHE A 36 -3.50 -23.98 3.87
C PHE A 36 -2.73 -23.92 2.54
N VAL A 37 -1.41 -24.12 2.57
CA VAL A 37 -0.62 -24.06 1.32
C VAL A 37 -0.95 -25.23 0.40
N ASP A 38 -1.19 -26.41 0.94
CA ASP A 38 -1.54 -27.60 0.15
C ASP A 38 -2.95 -27.51 -0.45
N SER A 39 -3.84 -26.73 0.14
CA SER A 39 -5.16 -26.44 -0.43
C SER A 39 -5.12 -25.47 -1.62
N LEU A 40 -3.99 -24.79 -1.88
CA LEU A 40 -3.86 -23.80 -2.94
C LEU A 40 -3.45 -24.45 -4.27
N ASN A 41 -4.15 -24.13 -5.34
CA ASN A 41 -3.67 -24.43 -6.70
C ASN A 41 -2.59 -23.41 -7.10
N LEU A 42 -1.32 -23.74 -6.85
CA LEU A 42 -0.19 -22.85 -7.06
C LEU A 42 0.02 -22.47 -8.54
N ASP A 43 -0.34 -23.34 -9.48
CA ASP A 43 -0.24 -23.04 -10.92
C ASP A 43 -1.23 -21.95 -11.32
N GLU A 44 -2.48 -22.07 -10.91
CA GLU A 44 -3.50 -21.02 -11.11
C GLU A 44 -3.13 -19.71 -10.42
N LEU A 45 -2.46 -19.78 -9.27
CA LEU A 45 -1.93 -18.60 -8.59
C LEU A 45 -0.70 -18.01 -9.30
N GLY A 46 -0.19 -18.67 -10.35
CA GLY A 46 0.90 -18.19 -11.21
C GLY A 46 2.28 -18.43 -10.63
N PHE A 47 2.44 -19.44 -9.78
CA PHE A 47 3.76 -19.97 -9.42
C PHE A 47 4.24 -20.90 -10.53
N LYS A 48 5.55 -20.83 -10.85
CA LYS A 48 6.15 -21.71 -11.85
C LYS A 48 6.36 -23.10 -11.22
N LEU A 49 5.59 -24.10 -11.66
CA LEU A 49 5.72 -25.50 -11.22
C LEU A 49 6.59 -26.32 -12.20
N LYS A 50 6.61 -25.93 -13.48
CA LYS A 50 7.43 -26.62 -14.49
C LYS A 50 8.91 -26.31 -14.26
N THR A 51 9.72 -27.35 -14.30
CA THR A 51 11.18 -27.30 -14.18
C THR A 51 11.81 -27.59 -15.52
N ASP A 52 12.93 -26.95 -15.80
CA ASP A 52 13.77 -27.33 -16.94
C ASP A 52 14.36 -28.71 -16.66
N THR A 53 14.51 -29.53 -17.71
CA THR A 53 15.02 -30.91 -17.61
C THR A 53 16.49 -30.99 -17.25
N ASN A 54 17.23 -29.89 -17.39
CA ASN A 54 18.68 -29.82 -17.16
C ASN A 54 18.99 -29.01 -15.89
N GLY A 55 19.91 -29.51 -15.06
CA GLY A 55 20.41 -28.85 -13.87
C GLY A 55 19.86 -29.43 -12.55
N ARG A 56 20.23 -28.80 -11.42
CA ARG A 56 19.75 -29.20 -10.09
C ARG A 56 18.23 -28.92 -9.99
N PRO A 57 17.41 -29.89 -9.57
CA PRO A 57 15.99 -29.67 -9.39
C PRO A 57 15.71 -28.52 -8.41
N PRO A 58 14.82 -27.58 -8.75
CA PRO A 58 14.44 -26.50 -7.83
C PRO A 58 13.54 -27.03 -6.72
N TYR A 59 13.52 -26.34 -5.58
CA TYR A 59 12.54 -26.61 -4.53
C TYR A 59 11.13 -26.32 -5.03
N HIS A 60 10.19 -27.17 -4.64
CA HIS A 60 8.78 -26.94 -4.98
C HIS A 60 8.29 -25.61 -4.37
N PRO A 61 7.55 -24.77 -5.10
CA PRO A 61 7.08 -23.46 -4.60
C PRO A 61 6.29 -23.52 -3.30
N ALA A 62 5.54 -24.61 -3.06
CA ALA A 62 4.82 -24.84 -1.80
C ALA A 62 5.75 -24.79 -0.60
N GLN A 63 6.91 -25.44 -0.67
CA GLN A 63 7.86 -25.50 0.44
C GLN A 63 8.37 -24.11 0.82
N LEU A 64 8.73 -23.31 -0.18
CA LEU A 64 9.21 -21.96 0.05
C LEU A 64 8.08 -21.02 0.52
N LEU A 65 6.85 -21.22 0.07
CA LEU A 65 5.69 -20.49 0.54
C LEU A 65 5.36 -20.84 2.00
N LYS A 66 5.35 -22.12 2.37
CA LYS A 66 5.19 -22.61 3.74
C LYS A 66 6.22 -21.97 4.66
N LEU A 67 7.50 -21.97 4.27
CA LEU A 67 8.59 -21.35 5.02
C LEU A 67 8.36 -19.84 5.23
N TYR A 68 7.95 -19.13 4.20
CA TYR A 68 7.66 -17.70 4.34
C TYR A 68 6.47 -17.41 5.25
N LEU A 69 5.38 -18.16 5.12
CA LEU A 69 4.19 -17.96 5.97
C LEU A 69 4.53 -18.25 7.43
N TYR A 70 5.23 -19.34 7.69
CA TYR A 70 5.74 -19.64 9.04
C TYR A 70 6.60 -18.49 9.58
N GLY A 71 7.56 -18.02 8.78
CA GLY A 71 8.46 -16.97 9.19
C GLY A 71 7.74 -15.65 9.50
N TYR A 72 6.80 -15.22 8.65
CA TYR A 72 6.07 -13.96 8.88
C TYR A 72 5.12 -14.04 10.09
N LEU A 73 4.49 -15.18 10.33
CA LEU A 73 3.69 -15.43 11.55
C LEU A 73 4.55 -15.39 12.82
N ASN A 74 5.79 -15.90 12.74
CA ASN A 74 6.75 -15.93 13.84
C ASN A 74 7.77 -14.78 13.85
N LYS A 75 7.51 -13.70 13.06
CA LYS A 75 8.33 -12.47 12.97
C LYS A 75 9.72 -12.65 12.36
N VAL A 76 9.99 -13.79 11.72
CA VAL A 76 11.23 -14.11 11.01
C VAL A 76 11.09 -13.79 9.53
N ARG A 77 11.59 -12.63 9.06
CA ARG A 77 11.45 -12.16 7.67
C ARG A 77 12.72 -12.25 6.83
N SER A 78 13.87 -12.33 7.48
CA SER A 78 15.17 -12.39 6.82
C SER A 78 15.38 -13.77 6.20
N SER A 79 15.80 -13.84 4.93
CA SER A 79 16.09 -15.10 4.27
C SER A 79 17.22 -15.88 4.95
N ARG A 80 18.22 -15.18 5.53
CA ARG A 80 19.31 -15.83 6.29
C ARG A 80 18.83 -16.41 7.61
N ASP A 81 17.88 -15.76 8.27
CA ASP A 81 17.34 -16.29 9.52
C ASP A 81 16.36 -17.43 9.23
N LEU A 82 15.59 -17.36 8.13
CA LEU A 82 14.78 -18.49 7.65
C LEU A 82 15.62 -19.72 7.30
N GLU A 83 16.78 -19.55 6.66
CA GLU A 83 17.75 -20.63 6.42
C GLU A 83 18.21 -21.28 7.73
N LYS A 84 18.51 -20.49 8.77
CA LYS A 84 18.87 -21.01 10.09
C LYS A 84 17.71 -21.77 10.74
N GLU A 85 16.47 -21.26 10.61
CA GLU A 85 15.29 -21.96 11.14
C GLU A 85 15.11 -23.35 10.51
N CYS A 86 15.43 -23.52 9.23
CA CYS A 86 15.39 -24.82 8.57
C CYS A 86 16.31 -25.87 9.22
N LEU A 87 17.39 -25.44 9.88
CA LEU A 87 18.40 -26.31 10.48
C LEU A 87 18.23 -26.53 11.98
N ARG A 88 17.45 -25.68 12.69
CA ARG A 88 17.38 -25.70 14.15
C ARG A 88 15.97 -25.77 14.74
N ASN A 89 14.93 -25.54 13.92
CA ASN A 89 13.56 -25.45 14.38
C ASN A 89 12.77 -26.67 13.96
N THR A 90 12.31 -27.48 14.90
CA THR A 90 11.55 -28.69 14.65
C THR A 90 10.27 -28.48 13.87
N GLU A 91 9.54 -27.39 14.11
CA GLU A 91 8.34 -27.06 13.35
C GLU A 91 8.66 -26.79 11.87
N VAL A 92 9.75 -26.06 11.59
CA VAL A 92 10.20 -25.79 10.22
C VAL A 92 10.75 -27.06 9.56
N MET A 93 11.49 -27.90 10.30
CA MET A 93 11.94 -29.21 9.79
C MET A 93 10.76 -30.10 9.42
N TRP A 94 9.71 -30.14 10.25
CA TRP A 94 8.49 -30.86 9.94
C TRP A 94 7.80 -30.29 8.70
N LEU A 95 7.58 -28.96 8.67
CA LEU A 95 6.88 -28.26 7.61
C LEU A 95 7.53 -28.43 6.24
N LEU A 96 8.85 -28.53 6.21
CA LEU A 96 9.65 -28.65 4.98
C LEU A 96 10.17 -30.08 4.74
N CYS A 97 9.75 -31.07 5.51
CA CYS A 97 10.27 -32.43 5.41
C CYS A 97 11.82 -32.50 5.46
N LYS A 98 12.42 -31.76 6.39
CA LYS A 98 13.88 -31.58 6.56
C LYS A 98 14.61 -30.92 5.37
N LEU A 99 13.90 -30.29 4.43
CA LEU A 99 14.55 -29.49 3.39
C LEU A 99 15.12 -28.22 3.99
N ALA A 100 16.34 -27.85 3.59
CA ALA A 100 17.03 -26.65 4.04
C ALA A 100 17.49 -25.79 2.83
N PRO A 101 16.59 -25.00 2.22
CA PRO A 101 16.96 -24.10 1.13
C PRO A 101 17.87 -22.98 1.64
N ASP A 102 18.88 -22.64 0.83
CA ASP A 102 19.78 -21.52 1.13
C ASP A 102 19.09 -20.16 1.03
N HIS A 103 19.66 -19.15 1.68
CA HIS A 103 19.08 -17.81 1.76
C HIS A 103 18.93 -17.11 0.41
N ASN A 104 19.72 -17.44 -0.62
CA ASN A 104 19.58 -16.89 -1.95
C ASN A 104 18.35 -17.48 -2.66
N THR A 105 18.15 -18.79 -2.53
CA THR A 105 16.95 -19.49 -3.03
C THR A 105 15.70 -18.92 -2.39
N ILE A 106 15.68 -18.76 -1.06
CA ILE A 106 14.58 -18.16 -0.31
C ILE A 106 14.32 -16.73 -0.81
N ALA A 107 15.34 -15.88 -0.89
CA ALA A 107 15.20 -14.51 -1.35
C ALA A 107 14.71 -14.42 -2.81
N SER A 108 15.20 -15.28 -3.69
CA SER A 108 14.83 -15.36 -5.10
C SER A 108 13.36 -15.75 -5.28
N PHE A 109 12.86 -16.68 -4.46
CA PHE A 109 11.45 -17.05 -4.48
C PHE A 109 10.54 -15.83 -4.27
N ARG A 110 10.73 -15.04 -3.20
CA ARG A 110 9.94 -13.83 -2.94
C ARG A 110 10.07 -12.80 -4.07
N LYS A 111 11.28 -12.62 -4.61
CA LYS A 111 11.53 -11.70 -5.71
C LYS A 111 10.79 -12.10 -6.99
N ASN A 112 10.77 -13.39 -7.32
CA ASN A 112 10.30 -13.88 -8.61
C ASN A 112 8.78 -14.16 -8.64
N ASN A 113 8.14 -14.38 -7.48
CA ASN A 113 6.75 -14.80 -7.36
C ASN A 113 5.81 -13.69 -6.84
N THR A 114 6.06 -12.43 -7.24
CA THR A 114 5.32 -11.27 -6.70
C THR A 114 3.82 -11.35 -6.96
N LYS A 115 3.38 -11.77 -8.16
CA LYS A 115 1.97 -11.94 -8.51
C LYS A 115 1.33 -13.11 -7.75
N GLY A 116 2.02 -14.25 -7.67
CA GLY A 116 1.56 -15.41 -6.91
C GLY A 116 1.31 -15.07 -5.44
N ILE A 117 2.24 -14.35 -4.80
CA ILE A 117 2.11 -13.93 -3.41
C ILE A 117 0.89 -13.00 -3.20
N GLN A 118 0.61 -12.08 -4.14
CA GLN A 118 -0.60 -11.25 -4.08
C GLN A 118 -1.87 -12.09 -4.17
N ARG A 119 -1.89 -13.12 -5.03
CA ARG A 119 -3.03 -14.03 -5.15
C ARG A 119 -3.20 -14.94 -3.92
N VAL A 120 -2.11 -15.31 -3.23
CA VAL A 120 -2.19 -15.98 -1.93
C VAL A 120 -2.90 -15.11 -0.89
N PHE A 121 -2.59 -13.81 -0.85
CA PHE A 121 -3.36 -12.88 -0.02
C PHE A 121 -4.85 -12.87 -0.40
N GLN A 122 -5.18 -12.79 -1.68
CA GLN A 122 -6.57 -12.85 -2.14
C GLN A 122 -7.26 -14.16 -1.75
N ALA A 123 -6.53 -15.29 -1.73
CA ALA A 123 -7.07 -16.56 -1.25
C ALA A 123 -7.47 -16.48 0.24
N THR A 124 -6.70 -15.82 1.10
CA THR A 124 -7.10 -15.61 2.51
C THR A 124 -8.37 -14.77 2.64
N VAL A 125 -8.58 -13.78 1.76
CA VAL A 125 -9.81 -12.98 1.73
C VAL A 125 -11.00 -13.82 1.29
N LYS A 126 -10.85 -14.68 0.28
CA LYS A 126 -11.91 -15.61 -0.17
C LYS A 126 -12.30 -16.59 0.95
N ILE A 127 -11.32 -17.14 1.67
CA ILE A 127 -11.58 -18.02 2.82
C ILE A 127 -12.33 -17.24 3.92
N ALA A 128 -11.90 -16.03 4.25
CA ALA A 128 -12.60 -15.18 5.21
C ALA A 128 -14.05 -14.89 4.80
N SER A 129 -14.29 -14.68 3.52
CA SER A 129 -15.64 -14.48 2.97
C SER A 129 -16.49 -15.76 3.08
N HIS A 130 -15.92 -16.93 2.82
CA HIS A 130 -16.61 -18.22 2.94
C HIS A 130 -17.09 -18.49 4.38
N PHE A 131 -16.27 -18.14 5.37
CA PHE A 131 -16.64 -18.25 6.79
C PHE A 131 -17.39 -17.03 7.33
N GLU A 132 -17.98 -16.21 6.44
CA GLU A 132 -18.76 -15.01 6.80
C GLU A 132 -18.03 -14.01 7.71
N LEU A 133 -16.69 -14.04 7.70
CA LEU A 133 -15.86 -13.13 8.49
C LEU A 133 -15.67 -11.75 7.86
N ILE A 134 -16.19 -11.54 6.66
CA ILE A 134 -16.23 -10.26 5.96
C ILE A 134 -17.67 -9.79 5.92
N GLY A 135 -17.96 -8.68 6.61
CA GLY A 135 -19.31 -8.12 6.66
C GLY A 135 -19.70 -7.38 5.37
N GLY A 136 -18.75 -6.84 4.64
CA GLY A 136 -18.94 -6.18 3.37
C GLY A 136 -19.82 -4.91 3.39
N THR A 137 -20.21 -4.41 4.57
CA THR A 137 -21.13 -3.26 4.73
C THR A 137 -20.41 -1.98 5.16
N LEU A 138 -19.35 -2.10 5.96
CA LEU A 138 -18.54 -0.98 6.43
C LEU A 138 -17.06 -1.29 6.23
N LEU A 139 -16.39 -0.46 5.45
CA LEU A 139 -14.98 -0.55 5.17
C LEU A 139 -14.24 0.67 5.71
N ALA A 140 -13.02 0.49 6.16
CA ALA A 140 -12.15 1.59 6.52
C ALA A 140 -10.88 1.59 5.66
N GLY A 141 -10.58 2.73 5.06
CA GLY A 141 -9.36 2.93 4.29
C GLY A 141 -8.34 3.77 5.04
N ASP A 142 -7.09 3.35 4.97
CA ASP A 142 -5.96 4.10 5.54
C ASP A 142 -4.66 3.78 4.80
N SER A 143 -3.65 4.59 5.06
CA SER A 143 -2.30 4.35 4.54
C SER A 143 -1.28 4.22 5.65
N THR A 144 -0.31 3.35 5.43
CA THR A 144 0.86 3.27 6.30
C THR A 144 2.14 3.43 5.51
N LYS A 145 3.13 4.10 6.09
CA LYS A 145 4.46 4.28 5.50
C LYS A 145 5.36 3.18 6.02
N LEU A 146 5.95 2.38 5.10
CA LEU A 146 6.97 1.39 5.41
C LEU A 146 8.31 1.83 4.80
N ARG A 147 9.36 1.88 5.62
CA ARG A 147 10.68 2.33 5.17
C ARG A 147 11.19 1.42 4.06
N ALA A 148 11.71 2.02 3.00
CA ALA A 148 12.40 1.32 1.93
C ALA A 148 13.82 0.91 2.38
N GLN A 149 14.41 -0.06 1.70
CA GLN A 149 15.83 -0.42 1.84
C GLN A 149 16.72 0.60 1.11
N ASN A 150 16.58 1.84 1.51
CA ASN A 150 17.28 2.98 0.93
C ASN A 150 17.57 4.03 1.99
N SER A 151 18.51 4.93 1.72
CA SER A 151 18.88 6.02 2.59
C SER A 151 18.58 7.38 1.96
N LYS A 152 18.39 8.41 2.80
CA LYS A 152 18.25 9.80 2.34
C LYS A 152 19.44 10.28 1.50
N LYS A 153 20.64 9.71 1.71
CA LYS A 153 21.85 10.05 0.95
C LYS A 153 21.67 9.72 -0.54
N ASN A 154 20.98 8.64 -0.85
CA ASN A 154 20.75 8.11 -2.19
C ASN A 154 19.45 8.60 -2.85
N ASN A 155 18.75 9.54 -2.21
CA ASN A 155 17.54 10.17 -2.74
C ASN A 155 17.82 11.64 -3.05
N PHE A 156 17.47 12.09 -4.26
CA PHE A 156 17.79 13.40 -4.81
C PHE A 156 16.52 14.07 -5.36
N ASN A 157 16.32 15.33 -4.99
CA ASN A 157 15.38 16.26 -5.60
C ASN A 157 16.15 17.45 -6.18
N SER A 158 15.53 18.30 -7.00
CA SER A 158 16.17 19.43 -7.66
C SER A 158 16.95 20.31 -6.69
N ASN A 159 16.37 20.70 -5.55
CA ASN A 159 17.02 21.55 -4.54
C ASN A 159 18.28 20.91 -3.93
N LYS A 160 18.30 19.58 -3.79
CA LYS A 160 19.46 18.86 -3.27
C LYS A 160 20.54 18.71 -4.35
N ILE A 161 20.13 18.47 -5.58
CA ILE A 161 21.05 18.39 -6.73
C ILE A 161 21.75 19.74 -6.93
N GLU A 162 21.00 20.83 -6.94
CA GLU A 162 21.54 22.19 -7.06
C GLU A 162 22.56 22.50 -5.98
N ARG A 163 22.26 22.19 -4.71
CA ARG A 163 23.21 22.37 -3.60
C ARG A 163 24.49 21.55 -3.79
N HIS A 164 24.40 20.34 -4.30
CA HIS A 164 25.58 19.52 -4.59
C HIS A 164 26.39 20.07 -5.74
N ILE A 165 25.76 20.54 -6.81
CA ILE A 165 26.44 21.16 -7.96
C ILE A 165 27.17 22.42 -7.48
N LYS A 166 26.49 23.32 -6.76
CA LYS A 166 27.10 24.54 -6.23
C LYS A 166 28.32 24.26 -5.31
N HIS A 167 28.20 23.25 -4.45
CA HIS A 167 29.34 22.84 -3.62
C HIS A 167 30.52 22.32 -4.44
N ILE A 168 30.25 21.53 -5.49
CA ILE A 168 31.29 21.03 -6.38
C ILE A 168 31.93 22.17 -7.17
N ASP A 169 31.15 23.13 -7.66
CA ASP A 169 31.67 24.29 -8.38
C ASP A 169 32.63 25.13 -7.52
N ASN A 170 32.25 25.36 -6.26
CA ASN A 170 33.14 26.04 -5.32
C ASN A 170 34.46 25.25 -5.13
N LYS A 171 34.38 23.92 -5.00
CA LYS A 171 35.61 23.08 -4.87
C LYS A 171 36.45 23.07 -6.12
N LEU A 172 35.84 23.06 -7.31
CA LEU A 172 36.58 23.15 -8.57
C LEU A 172 37.27 24.49 -8.71
N GLN A 173 36.67 25.61 -8.29
CA GLN A 173 37.32 26.92 -8.24
C GLN A 173 38.52 26.93 -7.30
N GLU A 174 38.37 26.39 -6.05
CA GLU A 174 39.48 26.26 -5.11
C GLU A 174 40.66 25.46 -5.73
N TYR A 175 40.37 24.33 -6.36
CA TYR A 175 41.42 23.50 -6.99
C TYR A 175 42.09 24.18 -8.18
N ASN A 176 41.32 24.91 -9.00
CA ASN A 176 41.91 25.67 -10.13
C ASN A 176 42.82 26.81 -9.63
N LEU A 177 42.41 27.50 -8.56
CA LEU A 177 43.25 28.52 -7.92
C LEU A 177 44.51 27.92 -7.28
N ALA A 178 44.42 26.73 -6.70
CA ALA A 178 45.57 26.02 -6.14
C ALA A 178 46.54 25.58 -7.26
N LEU A 179 46.01 25.06 -8.37
CA LEU A 179 46.82 24.70 -9.54
C LEU A 179 47.57 25.92 -10.15
N ALA A 180 46.90 27.09 -10.16
CA ALA A 180 47.49 28.31 -10.70
C ALA A 180 48.61 28.91 -9.81
N LYS A 181 48.61 28.58 -8.52
CA LYS A 181 49.65 29.05 -7.55
C LYS A 181 50.84 28.10 -7.41
N GLU A 182 50.70 26.88 -7.90
CA GLU A 182 51.69 25.82 -7.65
C GLU A 182 52.64 25.71 -8.86
N ASP A 183 53.89 26.19 -8.70
CA ASP A 183 54.86 26.19 -9.81
C ASP A 183 55.95 25.11 -9.70
N GLY A 184 56.05 24.34 -8.61
CA GLY A 184 57.19 23.45 -8.39
C GLY A 184 56.91 21.97 -8.10
N ASP A 185 55.85 21.63 -7.42
CA ASP A 185 55.60 20.26 -6.96
C ASP A 185 54.70 19.45 -7.94
N LEU A 186 55.35 18.57 -8.71
CA LEU A 186 54.69 17.73 -9.70
C LEU A 186 53.71 16.73 -9.08
N GLU A 187 54.00 16.18 -7.90
CA GLU A 187 53.13 15.22 -7.20
C GLU A 187 51.88 15.89 -6.66
N LEU A 188 52.02 17.10 -6.11
CA LEU A 188 50.89 17.90 -5.65
C LEU A 188 49.98 18.27 -6.82
N LYS A 189 50.52 18.71 -7.96
CA LYS A 189 49.76 18.97 -9.19
C LYS A 189 49.00 17.75 -9.68
N LYS A 190 49.59 16.56 -9.73
CA LYS A 190 48.95 15.29 -10.09
C LYS A 190 47.79 14.97 -9.14
N SER A 191 47.97 15.16 -7.81
CA SER A 191 46.94 14.98 -6.78
C SER A 191 45.74 15.89 -7.01
N ILE A 192 45.97 17.19 -7.26
CA ILE A 192 44.89 18.17 -7.51
C ILE A 192 44.17 17.84 -8.82
N VAL A 193 44.84 17.51 -9.90
CA VAL A 193 44.23 17.10 -11.18
C VAL A 193 43.34 15.87 -11.00
N LYS A 194 43.77 14.89 -10.20
CA LYS A 194 42.94 13.71 -9.84
C LYS A 194 41.65 14.11 -9.10
N LYS A 195 41.72 15.09 -8.16
CA LYS A 195 40.57 15.64 -7.45
C LYS A 195 39.64 16.38 -8.41
N VAL A 196 40.16 17.21 -9.30
CA VAL A 196 39.39 17.93 -10.33
C VAL A 196 38.61 16.94 -11.21
N LYS A 197 39.26 15.91 -11.75
CA LYS A 197 38.62 14.88 -12.57
C LYS A 197 37.51 14.18 -11.81
N LYS A 198 37.72 13.82 -10.54
CA LYS A 198 36.71 13.18 -9.67
C LYS A 198 35.50 14.08 -9.47
N HIS A 199 35.68 15.35 -9.11
CA HIS A 199 34.60 16.29 -8.90
C HIS A 199 33.85 16.65 -10.17
N SER A 200 34.54 16.79 -11.31
CA SER A 200 33.92 17.01 -12.62
C SER A 200 33.00 15.82 -13.03
N ALA A 201 33.47 14.59 -12.87
CA ALA A 201 32.66 13.40 -13.10
C ALA A 201 31.44 13.35 -12.17
N GLN A 202 31.61 13.75 -10.90
CA GLN A 202 30.51 13.81 -9.95
C GLN A 202 29.48 14.90 -10.31
N LYS A 203 29.94 16.06 -10.83
CA LYS A 203 29.04 17.13 -11.34
C LYS A 203 28.20 16.62 -12.51
N GLN A 204 28.82 15.96 -13.49
CA GLN A 204 28.11 15.37 -14.65
C GLN A 204 27.02 14.37 -14.20
N LYS A 205 27.34 13.56 -13.20
CA LYS A 205 26.34 12.63 -12.62
C LYS A 205 25.12 13.36 -12.04
N TYR A 206 25.31 14.46 -11.32
CA TYR A 206 24.20 15.26 -10.76
C TYR A 206 23.40 15.99 -11.86
N ILE A 207 24.08 16.48 -12.90
CA ILE A 207 23.41 17.05 -14.09
C ILE A 207 22.54 15.99 -14.75
N GLY A 208 23.03 14.76 -14.89
CA GLY A 208 22.26 13.63 -15.43
C GLY A 208 20.99 13.32 -14.58
N TYR A 209 21.09 13.44 -13.26
CA TYR A 209 19.91 13.28 -12.39
C TYR A 209 18.90 14.42 -12.60
N GLN A 210 19.36 15.67 -12.73
CA GLN A 210 18.47 16.80 -12.99
C GLN A 210 17.76 16.63 -14.34
N ASN A 211 18.49 16.28 -15.39
CA ASN A 211 17.90 16.02 -16.71
C ASN A 211 16.84 14.91 -16.65
N THR A 212 17.06 13.86 -15.86
CA THR A 212 16.07 12.79 -15.67
C THR A 212 14.82 13.31 -14.97
N ILE A 213 14.95 14.17 -13.95
CA ILE A 213 13.82 14.81 -13.26
C ILE A 213 13.00 15.63 -14.25
N ASP A 214 13.68 16.44 -15.07
CA ASP A 214 13.05 17.39 -16.00
C ASP A 214 12.33 16.65 -17.15
N THR A 215 12.95 15.60 -17.69
CA THR A 215 12.37 14.83 -18.80
C THR A 215 11.23 13.90 -18.37
N THR A 216 11.34 13.27 -17.20
CA THR A 216 10.29 12.33 -16.72
C THR A 216 9.22 12.99 -15.87
N GLY A 217 9.44 14.25 -15.45
CA GLY A 217 8.53 15.00 -14.57
C GLY A 217 8.36 14.38 -13.18
N VAL A 218 9.26 13.49 -12.74
CA VAL A 218 9.29 12.99 -11.37
C VAL A 218 9.85 14.05 -10.43
N THR A 219 9.41 14.09 -9.20
CA THR A 219 9.88 15.08 -8.21
C THR A 219 11.18 14.69 -7.52
N GLN A 220 11.55 13.42 -7.60
CA GLN A 220 12.69 12.85 -6.88
C GLN A 220 13.24 11.64 -7.64
N ILE A 221 14.55 11.44 -7.53
CA ILE A 221 15.25 10.24 -8.01
C ILE A 221 15.88 9.53 -6.83
N SER A 222 15.74 8.22 -6.81
CA SER A 222 16.42 7.34 -5.87
C SER A 222 17.36 6.41 -6.60
N THR A 223 18.65 6.40 -6.21
CA THR A 223 19.69 5.63 -6.91
C THR A 223 19.78 4.18 -6.46
N SER A 224 19.32 3.87 -5.25
CA SER A 224 19.34 2.49 -4.73
C SER A 224 18.04 1.75 -5.01
N ASP A 225 16.91 2.44 -4.88
CA ASP A 225 15.56 1.93 -5.10
C ASP A 225 14.75 2.97 -5.89
N PRO A 226 14.63 2.82 -7.23
CA PRO A 226 14.10 3.84 -8.12
C PRO A 226 12.67 4.30 -7.78
N ASP A 227 11.87 3.40 -7.23
CA ASP A 227 10.47 3.68 -6.92
C ASP A 227 10.27 4.26 -5.51
N SER A 228 11.27 4.15 -4.62
CA SER A 228 11.13 4.70 -3.27
C SER A 228 11.20 6.23 -3.28
N ARG A 229 10.46 6.88 -2.39
CA ARG A 229 10.41 8.33 -2.29
C ARG A 229 10.67 8.79 -0.86
N GLN A 230 11.28 9.96 -0.74
CA GLN A 230 11.37 10.65 0.53
C GLN A 230 10.00 11.21 0.86
N ILE A 231 9.37 10.68 1.89
CA ILE A 231 8.01 11.00 2.32
C ILE A 231 8.10 11.55 3.74
N MET A 232 7.32 12.58 4.04
CA MET A 232 7.16 13.06 5.40
C MET A 232 6.36 12.03 6.21
N THR A 233 6.94 11.56 7.29
CA THR A 233 6.31 10.72 8.29
C THR A 233 5.81 11.58 9.45
N ARG A 234 5.38 10.98 10.55
CA ARG A 234 4.95 11.72 11.73
C ARG A 234 6.08 12.60 12.31
N ASN A 235 5.69 13.64 13.02
CA ASN A 235 6.58 14.59 13.68
C ASN A 235 7.57 15.29 12.72
N ASN A 236 7.15 15.57 11.49
CA ASN A 236 7.97 16.20 10.47
C ASN A 236 9.28 15.44 10.12
N ILE A 237 9.38 14.17 10.51
CA ILE A 237 10.50 13.33 10.14
C ILE A 237 10.28 12.88 8.69
N SER A 238 11.27 13.13 7.85
CA SER A 238 11.26 12.67 6.45
C SER A 238 12.03 11.35 6.36
N GLU A 239 11.43 10.33 5.76
CA GLU A 239 12.05 9.01 5.53
C GLU A 239 11.88 8.57 4.08
N VAL A 240 12.79 7.74 3.59
CA VAL A 240 12.63 7.10 2.27
C VAL A 240 11.77 5.86 2.47
N ALA A 241 10.57 5.89 1.92
CA ALA A 241 9.55 4.89 2.22
C ALA A 241 8.62 4.64 1.02
N TYR A 242 7.82 3.60 1.16
CA TYR A 242 6.62 3.34 0.37
C TYR A 242 5.37 3.64 1.19
N THR A 243 4.33 4.08 0.51
CA THR A 243 2.99 4.19 1.07
C THR A 243 2.23 2.90 0.76
N VAL A 244 1.68 2.26 1.77
CA VAL A 244 0.82 1.08 1.65
C VAL A 244 -0.61 1.50 1.94
N GLN A 245 -1.43 1.57 0.91
CA GLN A 245 -2.87 1.79 1.01
C GLN A 245 -3.55 0.49 1.40
N THR A 246 -4.45 0.50 2.36
CA THR A 246 -5.11 -0.70 2.87
C THR A 246 -6.60 -0.45 3.06
N THR A 247 -7.44 -1.40 2.62
CA THR A 247 -8.87 -1.42 2.88
C THR A 247 -9.18 -2.56 3.85
N VAL A 248 -9.81 -2.25 4.97
CA VAL A 248 -10.10 -3.18 6.06
C VAL A 248 -11.60 -3.29 6.25
N ASP A 249 -12.12 -4.51 6.31
CA ASP A 249 -13.51 -4.78 6.68
C ASP A 249 -13.71 -4.62 8.19
N ALA A 250 -14.84 -4.02 8.59
CA ALA A 250 -15.11 -3.63 9.97
C ALA A 250 -15.58 -4.77 10.88
N LEU A 251 -16.06 -5.90 10.33
CA LEU A 251 -16.63 -6.97 11.14
C LEU A 251 -15.58 -7.62 12.04
N HIS A 252 -14.49 -8.06 11.44
CA HIS A 252 -13.38 -8.72 12.15
C HIS A 252 -12.02 -8.06 11.93
N ASN A 253 -11.97 -6.83 11.41
CA ASN A 253 -10.75 -6.07 11.10
C ASN A 253 -9.83 -6.84 10.13
N ILE A 254 -10.41 -7.45 9.10
CA ILE A 254 -9.69 -8.21 8.08
C ILE A 254 -9.35 -7.28 6.90
N PRO A 255 -8.07 -7.08 6.57
CA PRO A 255 -7.68 -6.44 5.32
C PRO A 255 -8.17 -7.23 4.11
N ILE A 256 -9.02 -6.60 3.29
CA ILE A 256 -9.54 -7.19 2.05
C ILE A 256 -8.74 -6.78 0.83
N ASP A 257 -8.02 -5.65 0.90
CA ASP A 257 -7.19 -5.13 -0.19
C ASP A 257 -5.99 -4.34 0.35
N PHE A 258 -4.89 -4.38 -0.41
CA PHE A 258 -3.76 -3.50 -0.20
C PHE A 258 -3.13 -3.09 -1.54
N LYS A 259 -2.49 -1.91 -1.56
CA LYS A 259 -1.69 -1.44 -2.70
C LYS A 259 -0.46 -0.69 -2.21
N VAL A 260 0.71 -1.11 -2.67
CA VAL A 260 1.97 -0.37 -2.44
C VAL A 260 2.11 0.70 -3.49
N THR A 261 2.35 1.94 -3.06
CA THR A 261 2.56 3.10 -3.92
C THR A 261 3.73 3.94 -3.41
N ASN A 262 4.16 4.89 -4.22
CA ASN A 262 5.08 5.95 -3.83
C ASN A 262 4.42 7.34 -3.86
N GLU A 263 3.09 7.37 -3.93
CA GLU A 263 2.25 8.56 -3.96
C GLU A 263 1.63 8.80 -2.57
N ASN A 264 1.08 10.00 -2.39
CA ASN A 264 0.31 10.35 -1.20
C ASN A 264 -1.15 9.87 -1.28
N ASP A 265 -1.91 10.12 -0.22
CA ASP A 265 -3.26 9.59 -0.05
C ASP A 265 -4.33 10.32 -0.87
N SER A 266 -4.03 11.54 -1.33
CA SER A 266 -5.01 12.46 -1.93
C SER A 266 -5.66 11.99 -3.25
N LYS A 267 -5.10 10.98 -3.91
CA LYS A 267 -5.62 10.38 -5.16
C LYS A 267 -5.79 8.86 -5.07
N ALA A 268 -5.92 8.33 -3.87
CA ALA A 268 -5.91 6.88 -3.66
C ALA A 268 -7.31 6.29 -3.44
N MET A 269 -8.25 7.07 -2.92
CA MET A 269 -9.57 6.60 -2.47
C MET A 269 -10.37 5.94 -3.61
N GLY A 270 -10.51 6.59 -4.76
CA GLY A 270 -11.28 6.05 -5.88
C GLY A 270 -10.76 4.70 -6.38
N GLY A 271 -9.43 4.56 -6.45
CA GLY A 271 -8.80 3.29 -6.80
C GLY A 271 -9.03 2.19 -5.75
N MET A 272 -9.05 2.54 -4.45
CA MET A 272 -9.36 1.61 -3.36
C MET A 272 -10.81 1.16 -3.42
N LEU A 273 -11.75 2.09 -3.60
CA LEU A 273 -13.19 1.83 -3.72
C LEU A 273 -13.50 0.88 -4.89
N ARG A 274 -12.89 1.13 -6.06
CA ARG A 274 -13.07 0.25 -7.22
C ARG A 274 -12.63 -1.17 -6.93
N ARG A 275 -11.45 -1.37 -6.31
CA ARG A 275 -10.96 -2.70 -5.96
C ARG A 275 -11.83 -3.37 -4.89
N ALA A 276 -12.27 -2.62 -3.87
CA ALA A 276 -13.19 -3.12 -2.86
C ALA A 276 -14.52 -3.60 -3.49
N LYS A 277 -15.11 -2.80 -4.38
CA LYS A 277 -16.30 -3.18 -5.16
C LYS A 277 -16.10 -4.48 -5.93
N THR A 278 -14.94 -4.64 -6.58
CA THR A 278 -14.61 -5.87 -7.33
C THR A 278 -14.46 -7.08 -6.40
N ILE A 279 -13.83 -6.90 -5.22
CA ILE A 279 -13.59 -7.98 -4.26
C ILE A 279 -14.91 -8.43 -3.61
N LEU A 280 -15.78 -7.50 -3.24
CA LEU A 280 -17.06 -7.78 -2.60
C LEU A 280 -18.16 -8.20 -3.61
N GLY A 281 -18.02 -7.87 -4.89
CA GLY A 281 -19.02 -8.13 -5.91
C GLY A 281 -20.22 -7.17 -5.89
N HIS A 282 -20.25 -6.18 -5.00
CA HIS A 282 -21.31 -5.19 -4.88
C HIS A 282 -20.76 -3.81 -4.49
N ASN A 283 -21.63 -2.80 -4.51
CA ASN A 283 -21.31 -1.42 -4.10
C ASN A 283 -22.14 -0.94 -2.89
N ASN A 284 -22.90 -1.83 -2.27
CA ASN A 284 -23.74 -1.51 -1.11
C ASN A 284 -22.92 -1.57 0.19
N PHE A 285 -21.95 -0.64 0.29
CA PHE A 285 -21.15 -0.45 1.50
C PHE A 285 -20.83 1.03 1.74
N THR A 286 -20.53 1.36 2.99
CA THR A 286 -19.99 2.66 3.37
C THR A 286 -18.48 2.54 3.59
N ALA A 287 -17.69 3.44 3.01
CA ALA A 287 -16.25 3.47 3.22
C ALA A 287 -15.82 4.74 3.97
N ILE A 288 -15.00 4.59 4.99
CA ILE A 288 -14.58 5.66 5.90
C ILE A 288 -13.08 5.92 5.76
N TYR A 289 -12.70 7.21 5.59
CA TYR A 289 -11.32 7.65 5.35
C TYR A 289 -10.93 8.83 6.22
N ASP A 290 -9.62 9.06 6.38
CA ASP A 290 -9.13 10.24 7.06
C ASP A 290 -9.11 11.49 6.14
N LYS A 291 -8.70 12.64 6.72
CA LYS A 291 -8.62 13.91 5.99
C LYS A 291 -7.60 13.93 4.83
N GLY A 292 -6.65 13.00 4.81
CA GLY A 292 -5.66 12.88 3.74
C GLY A 292 -6.26 12.48 2.39
N TYR A 293 -7.45 11.88 2.41
CA TYR A 293 -8.21 11.45 1.23
C TYR A 293 -9.24 12.48 0.77
N HIS A 294 -9.35 13.63 1.47
CA HIS A 294 -10.37 14.65 1.19
C HIS A 294 -10.02 15.44 -0.07
N THR A 295 -10.36 14.92 -1.23
CA THR A 295 -10.11 15.53 -2.55
C THR A 295 -11.38 15.49 -3.39
N GLY A 296 -11.72 16.61 -4.02
CA GLY A 296 -12.97 16.77 -4.79
C GLY A 296 -13.13 15.74 -5.92
N SER A 297 -12.06 15.47 -6.67
CA SER A 297 -12.08 14.46 -7.75
C SER A 297 -12.30 13.03 -7.21
N GLU A 298 -11.88 12.75 -6.00
CA GLU A 298 -12.07 11.43 -5.37
C GLU A 298 -13.52 11.25 -4.91
N PHE A 299 -14.18 12.32 -4.46
CA PHE A 299 -15.64 12.30 -4.20
C PHE A 299 -16.45 12.07 -5.47
N ASP A 300 -16.06 12.71 -6.58
CA ASP A 300 -16.69 12.48 -7.87
C ASP A 300 -16.50 11.03 -8.33
N TYR A 301 -15.30 10.45 -8.11
CA TYR A 301 -15.05 9.05 -8.41
C TYR A 301 -15.92 8.11 -7.56
N ALA A 302 -16.05 8.37 -6.26
CA ALA A 302 -16.92 7.61 -5.36
C ALA A 302 -18.39 7.68 -5.79
N ASN A 303 -18.84 8.89 -6.18
CA ASN A 303 -20.19 9.12 -6.68
C ASN A 303 -20.48 8.32 -7.97
N ARG A 304 -19.54 8.31 -8.93
CA ARG A 304 -19.66 7.48 -10.15
C ARG A 304 -19.70 5.98 -9.88
N LEU A 305 -19.04 5.51 -8.83
CA LEU A 305 -19.11 4.10 -8.39
C LEU A 305 -20.40 3.79 -7.64
N ASN A 306 -21.19 4.80 -7.29
CA ASN A 306 -22.36 4.73 -6.42
C ASN A 306 -22.03 4.09 -5.06
N ILE A 307 -20.95 4.60 -4.42
CA ILE A 307 -20.47 4.14 -3.12
C ILE A 307 -20.55 5.29 -2.12
N ASN A 308 -21.14 5.01 -0.96
CA ASN A 308 -21.20 5.96 0.14
C ASN A 308 -19.83 6.11 0.81
N VAL A 309 -19.37 7.37 0.97
CA VAL A 309 -18.08 7.66 1.63
C VAL A 309 -18.25 8.69 2.73
N LEU A 310 -17.50 8.49 3.82
CA LEU A 310 -17.37 9.43 4.95
C LEU A 310 -15.88 9.78 5.09
N VAL A 311 -15.49 10.98 4.66
CA VAL A 311 -14.10 11.42 4.68
C VAL A 311 -13.95 12.61 5.61
N ALA A 312 -13.06 12.54 6.60
CA ALA A 312 -12.84 13.64 7.54
C ALA A 312 -12.53 14.95 6.83
N ILE A 313 -13.08 16.01 7.36
CA ILE A 313 -12.91 17.36 6.83
C ILE A 313 -11.58 17.92 7.31
N PRO A 314 -10.69 18.40 6.43
CA PRO A 314 -9.48 19.11 6.84
C PRO A 314 -9.83 20.38 7.61
N ALA A 315 -8.98 20.76 8.55
CA ALA A 315 -9.09 22.08 9.19
C ALA A 315 -8.95 23.19 8.12
N VAL A 316 -9.62 24.28 8.34
CA VAL A 316 -9.52 25.46 7.48
C VAL A 316 -8.07 25.95 7.48
N SER A 317 -7.49 26.12 6.29
CA SER A 317 -6.08 26.49 6.13
C SER A 317 -5.83 28.00 6.25
N ALA A 318 -6.85 28.80 6.02
CA ALA A 318 -6.77 30.25 6.11
C ALA A 318 -8.10 30.80 6.63
N HIS A 319 -8.04 31.55 7.71
CA HIS A 319 -9.16 32.24 8.31
C HIS A 319 -9.24 33.66 7.83
N ALA A 320 -10.45 34.24 7.85
CA ALA A 320 -10.63 35.69 7.78
C ALA A 320 -9.94 36.36 9.00
N PRO A 321 -9.69 37.67 8.98
CA PRO A 321 -9.19 38.37 10.16
C PRO A 321 -10.06 38.15 11.41
N ASP A 322 -11.37 38.07 11.22
CA ASP A 322 -12.34 37.61 12.22
C ASP A 322 -13.02 36.36 11.71
N THR A 323 -13.01 35.28 12.52
CA THR A 323 -13.55 33.96 12.17
C THR A 323 -15.05 33.99 11.86
N ALA A 324 -15.80 34.97 12.34
CA ALA A 324 -17.22 35.16 11.98
C ALA A 324 -17.43 35.41 10.46
N PHE A 325 -16.35 35.78 9.75
CA PHE A 325 -16.35 35.99 8.29
C PHE A 325 -15.60 34.90 7.53
N ASP A 326 -15.38 33.74 8.11
CA ASP A 326 -14.84 32.59 7.39
C ASP A 326 -15.78 32.12 6.29
N VAL A 327 -15.23 31.44 5.29
CA VAL A 327 -15.97 30.96 4.10
C VAL A 327 -17.19 30.12 4.46
N GLU A 328 -17.16 29.41 5.58
CA GLU A 328 -18.28 28.57 6.03
C GLU A 328 -19.52 29.35 6.45
N HIS A 329 -19.39 30.63 6.77
CA HIS A 329 -20.50 31.51 7.11
C HIS A 329 -21.14 32.18 5.88
N PHE A 330 -20.61 31.95 4.68
CA PHE A 330 -21.20 32.42 3.42
C PHE A 330 -22.20 31.38 2.92
N LYS A 331 -23.47 31.79 2.78
CA LYS A 331 -24.56 30.91 2.36
C LYS A 331 -24.65 30.86 0.83
N TYR A 332 -24.54 29.67 0.25
CA TYR A 332 -24.70 29.45 -1.19
C TYR A 332 -26.17 29.23 -1.55
N HIS A 333 -26.65 29.95 -2.56
CA HIS A 333 -27.98 29.80 -3.14
C HIS A 333 -27.86 29.15 -4.52
N LYS A 334 -28.30 27.89 -4.61
CA LYS A 334 -28.14 27.09 -5.82
C LYS A 334 -28.98 27.61 -7.00
N ASP A 335 -30.18 28.06 -6.70
CA ASP A 335 -31.15 28.49 -7.73
C ASP A 335 -30.72 29.78 -8.45
N THR A 336 -30.04 30.66 -7.75
CA THR A 336 -29.55 31.96 -8.28
C THR A 336 -28.05 31.95 -8.59
N ASP A 337 -27.34 30.87 -8.27
CA ASP A 337 -25.87 30.73 -8.34
C ASP A 337 -25.15 31.94 -7.69
N THR A 338 -25.51 32.24 -6.44
CA THR A 338 -24.98 33.40 -5.67
C THR A 338 -24.59 32.98 -4.27
N TYR A 339 -23.78 33.80 -3.60
CA TYR A 339 -23.52 33.69 -2.17
C TYR A 339 -24.05 34.89 -1.41
N THR A 340 -24.60 34.69 -0.22
CA THR A 340 -24.88 35.76 0.75
C THR A 340 -23.78 35.73 1.83
N CYS A 341 -23.11 36.87 2.06
CA CYS A 341 -22.10 37.01 3.10
C CYS A 341 -22.73 37.25 4.50
N PRO A 342 -21.96 37.13 5.61
CA PRO A 342 -22.46 37.41 6.95
C PRO A 342 -23.01 38.83 7.16
N ALA A 343 -22.59 39.80 6.32
CA ALA A 343 -23.14 41.17 6.30
C ALA A 343 -24.32 41.33 5.33
N ASN A 344 -25.01 40.24 4.96
CA ASN A 344 -26.19 40.21 4.07
C ASN A 344 -25.97 40.81 2.66
N GLN A 345 -24.73 40.86 2.17
CA GLN A 345 -24.45 41.28 0.80
C GLN A 345 -24.39 40.05 -0.13
N THR A 346 -24.97 40.20 -1.33
CA THR A 346 -24.96 39.17 -2.36
C THR A 346 -23.68 39.25 -3.19
N LEU A 347 -22.97 38.12 -3.30
CA LEU A 347 -21.83 37.93 -4.18
C LEU A 347 -22.29 37.17 -5.42
N THR A 348 -21.99 37.72 -6.59
CA THR A 348 -22.36 37.15 -7.90
C THR A 348 -21.16 36.63 -8.64
N THR A 349 -21.41 35.75 -9.61
CA THR A 349 -20.40 35.21 -10.53
C THR A 349 -20.65 35.71 -11.95
N ASN A 350 -19.60 35.74 -12.76
CA ASN A 350 -19.74 35.96 -14.22
C ASN A 350 -20.05 34.65 -14.99
N GLY A 351 -20.27 33.53 -14.28
CA GLY A 351 -20.57 32.24 -14.87
C GLY A 351 -19.34 31.47 -15.38
N ASN A 352 -18.20 32.09 -15.52
CA ASN A 352 -17.00 31.47 -16.09
C ASN A 352 -16.29 30.56 -15.10
N TRP A 353 -15.73 29.44 -15.63
CA TRP A 353 -14.86 28.52 -14.90
C TRP A 353 -13.39 28.88 -15.15
N TYR A 354 -12.61 28.95 -14.09
CA TYR A 354 -11.20 29.26 -14.10
C TYR A 354 -10.40 28.05 -13.63
N ASN A 355 -9.31 27.74 -14.33
CA ASN A 355 -8.42 26.66 -13.95
C ASN A 355 -7.52 27.09 -12.80
N LYS A 356 -7.65 26.44 -11.64
CA LYS A 356 -6.72 26.57 -10.51
C LYS A 356 -5.78 25.40 -10.50
N THR A 357 -4.50 25.66 -10.76
CA THR A 357 -3.44 24.66 -10.76
C THR A 357 -2.85 24.52 -9.36
N ASN A 358 -2.81 23.31 -8.84
CA ASN A 358 -2.11 22.96 -7.59
C ASN A 358 -1.19 21.76 -7.87
N GLY A 359 0.10 22.03 -8.06
CA GLY A 359 1.07 21.05 -8.54
C GLY A 359 0.66 20.49 -9.91
N LYS A 360 0.41 19.17 -9.97
CA LYS A 360 -0.04 18.50 -11.21
C LYS A 360 -1.57 18.39 -11.33
N SER A 361 -2.32 18.94 -10.39
CA SER A 361 -3.79 18.87 -10.39
C SER A 361 -4.37 20.20 -10.86
N ILE A 362 -5.34 20.12 -11.77
CA ILE A 362 -6.12 21.25 -12.24
C ILE A 362 -7.54 21.07 -11.72
N THR A 363 -8.08 22.08 -11.06
CA THR A 363 -9.46 22.11 -10.56
C THR A 363 -10.14 23.35 -11.12
N GLN A 364 -11.35 23.19 -11.62
CA GLN A 364 -12.13 24.32 -12.09
C GLN A 364 -12.82 25.01 -10.92
N MET A 365 -12.72 26.36 -10.88
CA MET A 365 -13.27 27.20 -9.85
C MET A 365 -14.15 28.30 -10.47
N LYS A 366 -15.31 28.57 -9.88
CA LYS A 366 -16.06 29.79 -10.10
C LYS A 366 -15.70 30.84 -9.06
N HIS A 367 -15.68 32.11 -9.47
CA HIS A 367 -15.37 33.22 -8.60
C HIS A 367 -16.63 34.03 -8.29
N TYR A 368 -16.87 34.29 -7.01
CA TYR A 368 -17.99 35.10 -6.52
C TYR A 368 -17.47 36.34 -5.80
N LYS A 369 -17.94 37.51 -6.17
CA LYS A 369 -17.52 38.80 -5.63
C LYS A 369 -18.67 39.80 -5.67
N THR A 370 -18.55 40.92 -4.93
CA THR A 370 -19.48 42.06 -4.97
C THR A 370 -18.70 43.36 -4.80
N THR A 371 -19.17 44.43 -5.43
CA THR A 371 -18.62 45.78 -5.27
C THR A 371 -18.98 46.36 -3.91
N ALA A 372 -20.06 45.91 -3.28
CA ALA A 372 -20.49 46.35 -1.95
C ALA A 372 -19.45 46.13 -0.85
N CYS A 373 -18.44 45.26 -1.09
CA CYS A 373 -17.34 45.07 -0.15
C CYS A 373 -16.54 46.34 0.11
N LEU A 374 -16.39 47.23 -0.88
CA LEU A 374 -15.53 48.42 -0.77
C LEU A 374 -16.10 49.48 0.20
N SER A 375 -17.41 49.47 0.43
CA SER A 375 -18.12 50.37 1.38
C SER A 375 -18.61 49.61 2.63
N CYS A 376 -18.18 48.38 2.84
CA CYS A 376 -18.65 47.52 3.93
C CYS A 376 -17.98 47.87 5.26
N SER A 377 -18.77 48.13 6.31
CA SER A 377 -18.27 48.41 7.67
C SER A 377 -17.47 47.27 8.31
N PHE A 378 -17.61 46.02 7.77
CA PHE A 378 -16.89 44.85 8.24
C PHE A 378 -15.71 44.48 7.33
N PHE A 379 -15.27 45.38 6.44
CA PHE A 379 -14.22 45.07 5.45
C PHE A 379 -12.97 44.51 6.08
N ASP A 380 -12.38 45.18 7.08
CA ASP A 380 -11.13 44.80 7.73
C ASP A 380 -11.24 43.50 8.55
N LYS A 381 -12.46 43.18 9.03
CA LYS A 381 -12.75 41.91 9.71
C LYS A 381 -12.92 40.76 8.73
N CYS A 382 -13.39 41.04 7.51
CA CYS A 382 -13.72 40.02 6.52
C CYS A 382 -12.53 39.66 5.61
N THR A 383 -11.73 40.60 5.17
CA THR A 383 -10.69 40.37 4.17
C THR A 383 -9.55 41.39 4.22
N LYS A 384 -8.32 40.90 3.96
CA LYS A 384 -7.12 41.72 3.74
C LYS A 384 -6.95 42.15 2.27
N ASN A 385 -7.79 41.63 1.36
CA ASN A 385 -7.68 41.93 -0.07
C ASN A 385 -8.32 43.29 -0.39
N LYS A 386 -7.53 44.23 -0.85
CA LYS A 386 -7.95 45.60 -1.21
C LYS A 386 -9.10 45.66 -2.22
N LYS A 387 -9.32 44.59 -3.01
CA LYS A 387 -10.41 44.50 -4.00
C LYS A 387 -11.70 43.86 -3.45
N GLY A 388 -11.77 43.62 -2.12
CA GLY A 388 -12.90 42.96 -1.48
C GLY A 388 -12.76 41.45 -1.36
N ARG A 389 -13.77 40.80 -0.79
CA ARG A 389 -13.79 39.34 -0.57
C ARG A 389 -14.05 38.61 -1.88
N LEU A 390 -13.22 37.60 -2.17
CA LEU A 390 -13.42 36.64 -3.26
C LEU A 390 -13.74 35.28 -2.65
N ILE A 391 -14.84 34.67 -3.07
CA ILE A 391 -15.18 33.28 -2.76
C ILE A 391 -14.90 32.41 -4.00
N GLU A 392 -14.07 31.40 -3.85
CA GLU A 392 -13.78 30.39 -4.88
C GLU A 392 -14.62 29.13 -4.61
N ARG A 393 -15.47 28.74 -5.57
CA ARG A 393 -16.28 27.54 -5.51
C ARG A 393 -15.78 26.54 -6.55
N SER A 394 -15.33 25.35 -6.09
CA SER A 394 -14.89 24.30 -6.99
C SER A 394 -16.06 23.58 -7.65
N GLN A 395 -15.82 22.97 -8.81
CA GLN A 395 -16.78 22.09 -9.49
C GLN A 395 -17.24 20.90 -8.61
N TYR A 396 -16.51 20.58 -7.56
CA TYR A 396 -16.81 19.49 -6.62
C TYR A 396 -17.45 20.00 -5.31
N ALA A 397 -17.78 21.28 -5.21
CA ALA A 397 -18.24 21.90 -3.96
C ALA A 397 -19.50 21.22 -3.39
N ASP A 398 -20.43 20.81 -4.26
CA ASP A 398 -21.65 20.11 -3.82
C ASP A 398 -21.34 18.73 -3.21
N LEU A 399 -20.44 17.98 -3.84
CA LEU A 399 -20.03 16.65 -3.32
C LEU A 399 -19.31 16.77 -1.97
N ILE A 400 -18.46 17.81 -1.83
CA ILE A 400 -17.77 18.11 -0.57
C ILE A 400 -18.78 18.49 0.52
N TYR A 401 -19.76 19.33 0.19
CA TYR A 401 -20.82 19.72 1.11
C TYR A 401 -21.69 18.53 1.54
N GLN A 402 -22.06 17.66 0.61
CA GLN A 402 -22.79 16.43 0.93
C GLN A 402 -21.97 15.50 1.83
N ASN A 403 -20.65 15.40 1.63
CA ASN A 403 -19.80 14.64 2.56
C ASN A 403 -19.84 15.27 3.97
N LYS A 404 -19.82 16.60 4.09
CA LYS A 404 -19.96 17.31 5.38
C LYS A 404 -21.24 16.90 6.10
N LEU A 405 -22.38 16.94 5.42
CA LEU A 405 -23.67 16.52 5.96
C LEU A 405 -23.69 15.03 6.35
N ARG A 406 -23.14 14.16 5.48
CA ARG A 406 -23.06 12.72 5.77
C ARG A 406 -22.25 12.43 7.03
N ILE A 407 -21.10 13.10 7.23
CA ILE A 407 -20.31 12.93 8.44
C ILE A 407 -21.06 13.40 9.67
N GLN A 408 -21.73 14.55 9.62
CA GLN A 408 -22.52 15.06 10.72
C GLN A 408 -23.62 14.08 11.14
N ASN A 409 -24.32 13.50 10.15
CA ASN A 409 -25.42 12.57 10.40
C ASN A 409 -24.94 11.15 10.80
N ASN A 410 -23.68 10.79 10.51
CA ASN A 410 -23.13 9.45 10.75
C ASN A 410 -21.83 9.51 11.57
N TYR A 411 -21.72 10.46 12.49
CA TYR A 411 -20.50 10.69 13.26
C TYR A 411 -20.06 9.45 14.06
N GLU A 412 -20.99 8.71 14.64
CA GLU A 412 -20.69 7.48 15.40
C GLU A 412 -20.10 6.38 14.50
N ILE A 413 -20.59 6.25 13.26
CA ILE A 413 -20.01 5.32 12.29
C ILE A 413 -18.58 5.77 11.94
N TYR A 414 -18.38 7.07 11.72
CA TYR A 414 -17.06 7.62 11.39
C TYR A 414 -16.05 7.39 12.52
N ARG A 415 -16.43 7.54 13.78
CA ARG A 415 -15.54 7.30 14.94
C ARG A 415 -14.93 5.88 14.97
N ARG A 416 -15.64 4.89 14.45
CA ARG A 416 -15.15 3.51 14.36
C ARG A 416 -13.94 3.34 13.47
N ARG A 417 -13.67 4.29 12.54
CA ARG A 417 -12.56 4.21 11.59
C ARG A 417 -11.23 3.87 12.26
N GLN A 418 -10.90 4.59 13.31
CA GLN A 418 -9.62 4.43 13.97
C GLN A 418 -9.44 3.02 14.53
N ALA A 419 -10.44 2.47 15.19
CA ALA A 419 -10.39 1.11 15.74
C ALA A 419 -10.23 0.06 14.63
N ILE A 420 -10.91 0.22 13.49
CA ILE A 420 -10.88 -0.72 12.37
C ILE A 420 -9.48 -0.74 11.72
N VAL A 421 -8.94 0.42 11.32
CA VAL A 421 -7.66 0.48 10.59
C VAL A 421 -6.45 0.32 11.49
N GLU A 422 -6.54 0.69 12.77
CA GLU A 422 -5.42 0.56 13.70
C GLU A 422 -5.16 -0.88 14.12
N HIS A 423 -6.15 -1.74 14.08
CA HIS A 423 -5.97 -3.15 14.44
C HIS A 423 -4.89 -3.84 13.57
N PRO A 424 -4.95 -3.82 12.24
CA PRO A 424 -3.88 -4.41 11.43
C PRO A 424 -2.62 -3.54 11.34
N VAL A 425 -2.70 -2.24 11.14
CA VAL A 425 -1.60 -1.49 10.51
C VAL A 425 -1.18 -0.20 11.20
N ALA A 426 -2.10 0.57 11.78
CA ALA A 426 -1.83 1.97 12.09
C ALA A 426 -1.01 2.22 13.38
N CYS A 427 -0.75 3.46 13.64
CA CYS A 427 -0.05 4.06 14.77
C CYS A 427 -0.87 5.25 15.28
N PRO A 428 -1.05 5.62 16.50
CA PRO A 428 -0.18 5.88 17.60
C PRO A 428 -0.69 5.35 18.98
N ALA A 429 -0.06 5.71 19.99
CA ALA A 429 -0.12 5.61 21.47
C ALA A 429 -1.04 4.60 22.20
N SER A 430 -2.15 4.09 21.69
CA SER A 430 -3.04 3.15 22.40
C SER A 430 -3.31 1.86 21.63
N CYS A 431 -3.36 0.77 22.34
CA CYS A 431 -3.80 -0.60 22.05
C CYS A 431 -4.17 -0.98 20.60
N GLY A 432 -3.46 -1.89 19.95
CA GLY A 432 -3.94 -2.59 18.77
C GLY A 432 -3.12 -2.39 17.49
N ARG A 433 -1.87 -2.91 17.42
CA ARG A 433 -0.95 -2.62 16.30
C ARG A 433 -0.16 -3.86 15.96
N VAL A 434 -0.82 -4.81 15.32
CA VAL A 434 -0.19 -6.11 15.11
C VAL A 434 1.05 -5.99 14.23
N ILE A 435 0.92 -5.45 13.03
CA ILE A 435 2.00 -5.48 12.03
C ILE A 435 3.20 -4.64 12.45
N LYS A 436 3.00 -3.37 12.84
CA LYS A 436 4.14 -2.51 13.18
C LYS A 436 4.65 -2.71 14.60
N ARG A 437 3.78 -2.70 15.61
CA ARG A 437 4.20 -2.70 17.01
C ARG A 437 4.50 -4.09 17.56
N GLN A 438 3.58 -5.04 17.35
CA GLN A 438 3.76 -6.39 17.88
C GLN A 438 4.76 -7.21 17.06
N TRP A 439 4.74 -7.05 15.72
CA TRP A 439 5.63 -7.78 14.82
C TRP A 439 6.91 -7.03 14.48
N GLY A 440 6.98 -5.72 14.70
CA GLY A 440 8.16 -4.90 14.39
C GLY A 440 8.37 -4.65 12.88
N PHE A 441 7.33 -4.76 12.06
CA PHE A 441 7.45 -4.64 10.60
C PHE A 441 7.34 -3.18 10.13
N TYR A 442 8.38 -2.39 10.41
CA TYR A 442 8.46 -0.97 10.05
C TYR A 442 9.03 -0.71 8.65
N TYR A 443 9.62 -1.71 8.01
CA TYR A 443 10.37 -1.57 6.75
C TYR A 443 10.09 -2.72 5.79
N ILE A 444 10.37 -2.47 4.51
CA ILE A 444 10.29 -3.46 3.43
C ILE A 444 11.61 -4.25 3.39
N MET A 445 11.55 -5.57 3.37
CA MET A 445 12.73 -6.45 3.32
C MET A 445 13.39 -6.48 1.94
N THR A 446 12.63 -6.29 0.88
CA THR A 446 13.12 -6.36 -0.49
C THR A 446 13.71 -5.03 -0.95
N LYS A 447 14.86 -5.09 -1.60
CA LYS A 447 15.45 -3.95 -2.29
C LYS A 447 14.83 -3.81 -3.68
N LYS A 448 14.55 -2.56 -4.09
CA LYS A 448 14.16 -2.12 -5.43
C LYS A 448 12.74 -2.49 -5.86
N THR A 449 12.04 -1.47 -6.27
CA THR A 449 10.77 -1.38 -6.98
C THR A 449 9.51 -1.72 -6.16
N ILE A 450 8.43 -1.02 -6.50
CA ILE A 450 7.08 -1.25 -5.97
C ILE A 450 6.65 -2.72 -6.14
N LYS A 451 7.02 -3.33 -7.28
CA LYS A 451 6.70 -4.74 -7.57
C LYS A 451 7.21 -5.68 -6.47
N HIS A 452 8.48 -5.57 -6.09
CA HIS A 452 9.07 -6.43 -5.06
C HIS A 452 8.61 -6.02 -3.65
N ALA A 453 8.43 -4.72 -3.40
CA ALA A 453 7.85 -4.24 -2.15
C ALA A 453 6.42 -4.79 -1.95
N SER A 454 5.62 -4.88 -3.02
CA SER A 454 4.28 -5.48 -2.98
C SER A 454 4.28 -6.96 -2.58
N ALA A 455 5.30 -7.72 -2.97
CA ALA A 455 5.43 -9.12 -2.53
C ALA A 455 5.69 -9.23 -1.03
N ASP A 456 6.58 -8.43 -0.48
CA ASP A 456 6.86 -8.41 0.96
C ASP A 456 5.62 -7.98 1.76
N VAL A 457 4.93 -6.94 1.32
CA VAL A 457 3.67 -6.48 1.92
C VAL A 457 2.57 -7.54 1.78
N GLY A 458 2.50 -8.23 0.65
CA GLY A 458 1.59 -9.34 0.43
C GLY A 458 1.76 -10.45 1.46
N LEU A 459 3.01 -10.86 1.75
CA LEU A 459 3.29 -11.83 2.81
C LEU A 459 2.91 -11.31 4.20
N ILE A 460 3.14 -10.03 4.49
CA ILE A 460 2.73 -9.40 5.76
C ILE A 460 1.21 -9.52 5.95
N PHE A 461 0.43 -9.12 4.96
CA PHE A 461 -1.04 -9.16 5.06
C PHE A 461 -1.60 -10.58 4.98
N THR A 462 -0.97 -11.49 4.23
CA THR A 462 -1.32 -12.92 4.24
C THR A 462 -1.14 -13.51 5.63
N ALA A 463 0.01 -13.27 6.26
CA ALA A 463 0.27 -13.75 7.62
C ALA A 463 -0.71 -13.13 8.64
N TYR A 464 -1.03 -11.83 8.49
CA TYR A 464 -2.03 -11.19 9.33
C TYR A 464 -3.41 -11.84 9.17
N ASN A 465 -3.88 -12.02 7.94
CA ASN A 465 -5.17 -12.65 7.67
C ASN A 465 -5.21 -14.09 8.18
N LEU A 466 -4.17 -14.89 7.92
CA LEU A 466 -4.07 -16.25 8.44
C LEU A 466 -4.17 -16.27 9.97
N ARG A 467 -3.45 -15.37 10.67
CA ARG A 467 -3.56 -15.28 12.12
C ARG A 467 -4.97 -14.92 12.58
N ARG A 468 -5.68 -14.06 11.83
CA ARG A 468 -7.10 -13.76 12.13
C ARG A 468 -7.99 -14.98 11.92
N LEU A 469 -7.82 -15.70 10.80
CA LEU A 469 -8.56 -16.92 10.50
C LEU A 469 -8.32 -17.98 11.58
N LEU A 470 -7.05 -18.22 11.94
CA LEU A 470 -6.67 -19.18 12.99
C LEU A 470 -7.24 -18.87 14.38
N ASN A 471 -7.55 -17.58 14.65
CA ASN A 471 -8.12 -17.15 15.93
C ASN A 471 -9.66 -17.10 15.92
N LEU A 472 -10.29 -17.07 14.76
CA LEU A 472 -11.74 -16.86 14.61
C LEU A 472 -12.48 -18.13 14.20
N ILE A 473 -11.81 -19.06 13.54
CA ILE A 473 -12.39 -20.31 13.03
C ILE A 473 -11.92 -21.45 13.92
N ASP A 474 -12.81 -22.40 14.20
CA ASP A 474 -12.44 -23.63 14.89
C ASP A 474 -11.35 -24.38 14.08
N PRO A 475 -10.24 -24.81 14.70
CA PRO A 475 -9.11 -25.45 13.99
C PRO A 475 -9.50 -26.72 13.25
N ILE A 476 -10.47 -27.50 13.78
CA ILE A 476 -10.92 -28.75 13.15
C ILE A 476 -11.75 -28.43 11.91
N GLU A 477 -12.71 -27.54 12.04
CA GLU A 477 -13.54 -27.06 10.94
C GLU A 477 -12.68 -26.45 9.83
N PHE A 478 -11.73 -25.59 10.20
CA PHE A 478 -10.83 -24.96 9.25
C PHE A 478 -9.97 -25.99 8.49
N LYS A 479 -9.42 -26.99 9.19
CA LYS A 479 -8.63 -28.07 8.59
C LYS A 479 -9.48 -28.93 7.65
N GLN A 480 -10.74 -29.23 8.01
CA GLN A 480 -11.67 -29.96 7.15
C GLN A 480 -11.99 -29.19 5.87
N TYR A 481 -12.29 -27.90 6.00
CA TYR A 481 -12.53 -27.03 4.86
C TYR A 481 -11.32 -26.98 3.91
N LEU A 482 -10.12 -26.75 4.43
CA LEU A 482 -8.89 -26.69 3.62
C LEU A 482 -8.62 -28.00 2.86
N LYS A 483 -8.93 -29.15 3.46
CA LYS A 483 -8.83 -30.47 2.79
C LYS A 483 -9.84 -30.65 1.68
N ALA A 484 -11.06 -30.10 1.83
CA ALA A 484 -12.13 -30.19 0.85
C ALA A 484 -11.93 -29.23 -0.35
N LEU A 485 -11.20 -28.13 -0.15
CA LEU A 485 -11.03 -27.07 -1.15
C LEU A 485 -10.48 -27.55 -2.51
N PRO A 486 -9.44 -28.39 -2.59
CA PRO A 486 -8.95 -28.93 -3.87
C PRO A 486 -10.00 -29.77 -4.59
N LEU A 487 -10.81 -30.54 -3.85
CA LEU A 487 -11.89 -31.38 -4.41
C LEU A 487 -13.02 -30.52 -4.98
N ILE A 488 -13.37 -29.44 -4.31
CA ILE A 488 -14.40 -28.49 -4.77
C ILE A 488 -13.95 -27.84 -6.09
N PHE A 489 -12.73 -27.37 -6.18
CA PHE A 489 -12.19 -26.78 -7.42
C PHE A 489 -12.07 -27.82 -8.55
N HIS A 490 -11.67 -29.05 -8.25
CA HIS A 490 -11.60 -30.11 -9.23
C HIS A 490 -13.00 -30.45 -9.81
N ASN A 491 -14.01 -30.55 -8.99
CA ASN A 491 -15.39 -30.80 -9.40
C ASN A 491 -15.94 -29.65 -10.25
N TYR A 492 -15.72 -28.39 -9.87
CA TYR A 492 -16.10 -27.23 -10.68
C TYR A 492 -15.39 -27.24 -12.04
N ALA A 493 -14.10 -27.56 -12.09
CA ALA A 493 -13.34 -27.65 -13.34
C ALA A 493 -13.82 -28.79 -14.24
N MET A 494 -14.21 -29.94 -13.66
CA MET A 494 -14.79 -31.07 -14.38
C MET A 494 -16.18 -30.75 -14.91
N HIS A 495 -17.06 -30.18 -14.11
CA HIS A 495 -18.38 -29.71 -14.54
C HIS A 495 -18.28 -28.64 -15.63
N PHE A 496 -17.33 -27.72 -15.50
CA PHE A 496 -17.10 -26.69 -16.51
C PHE A 496 -16.56 -27.28 -17.82
N LYS A 497 -15.64 -28.26 -17.79
CA LYS A 497 -15.17 -28.99 -18.96
C LYS A 497 -16.28 -29.81 -19.59
N ALA A 498 -17.11 -30.47 -18.80
CA ALA A 498 -18.29 -31.22 -19.30
C ALA A 498 -19.32 -30.26 -19.93
N PHE A 499 -19.58 -29.10 -19.29
CA PHE A 499 -20.46 -28.07 -19.82
C PHE A 499 -19.91 -27.48 -21.13
N THR A 500 -18.61 -27.14 -21.18
CA THR A 500 -17.99 -26.62 -22.41
C THR A 500 -17.92 -27.65 -23.51
N SER A 501 -17.68 -28.93 -23.21
CA SER A 501 -17.74 -29.99 -24.24
C SER A 501 -19.16 -30.22 -24.76
N SER A 502 -20.18 -30.18 -23.92
CA SER A 502 -21.60 -30.28 -24.36
C SER A 502 -22.04 -29.05 -25.16
N VAL A 503 -21.59 -27.84 -24.81
CA VAL A 503 -21.90 -26.60 -25.56
C VAL A 503 -21.12 -26.53 -26.87
N PHE A 504 -19.90 -27.07 -26.96
CA PHE A 504 -19.16 -27.16 -28.23
C PHE A 504 -19.79 -28.16 -29.21
N TRP A 505 -20.49 -29.16 -28.70
CA TRP A 505 -21.20 -30.11 -29.57
C TRP A 505 -22.50 -29.52 -30.18
N THR A 506 -23.13 -28.59 -29.46
CA THR A 506 -24.34 -27.88 -29.94
C THR A 506 -24.06 -26.54 -30.66
N ALA A 507 -22.84 -25.97 -30.53
CA ALA A 507 -22.52 -24.62 -31.03
C ALA A 507 -21.91 -24.56 -32.43
N ASN A 508 -22.01 -25.63 -33.24
CA ASN A 508 -21.63 -25.53 -34.66
C ASN A 508 -22.63 -24.75 -35.51
N GLN A 509 -23.60 -24.05 -34.90
CA GLN A 509 -24.64 -23.32 -35.65
C GLN A 509 -24.82 -21.82 -35.30
N THR A 510 -24.16 -21.19 -34.35
CA THR A 510 -24.35 -19.73 -34.19
C THR A 510 -23.12 -18.98 -33.63
N THR A 511 -22.61 -18.09 -34.45
CA THR A 511 -21.50 -17.15 -34.20
C THR A 511 -21.81 -16.09 -33.11
N PHE A 512 -23.01 -16.12 -32.53
CA PHE A 512 -23.49 -15.10 -31.56
C PHE A 512 -23.02 -15.34 -30.13
N TYR A 513 -22.80 -16.58 -29.71
CA TYR A 513 -22.42 -16.93 -28.34
C TYR A 513 -20.93 -16.75 -28.02
N ARG A 514 -20.08 -16.60 -29.03
CA ARG A 514 -18.62 -16.38 -28.84
C ARG A 514 -18.29 -15.05 -28.19
N LYS A 515 -19.08 -13.99 -28.36
CA LYS A 515 -18.83 -12.67 -27.77
C LYS A 515 -19.26 -12.56 -26.30
N LEU A 516 -20.27 -13.26 -25.87
CA LEU A 516 -20.76 -13.24 -24.48
C LEU A 516 -19.89 -14.08 -23.54
N PHE A 517 -19.32 -15.17 -24.03
CA PHE A 517 -18.51 -16.10 -23.23
C PHE A 517 -17.10 -15.55 -22.89
N PHE A 518 -16.48 -14.81 -23.82
CA PHE A 518 -15.19 -14.17 -23.57
C PHE A 518 -15.28 -12.92 -22.67
N CYS A 519 -16.42 -12.25 -22.61
CA CYS A 519 -16.61 -11.09 -21.73
C CYS A 519 -16.76 -11.47 -20.25
N SER A 520 -17.38 -12.61 -19.92
CA SER A 520 -17.58 -13.03 -18.52
C SER A 520 -16.34 -13.65 -17.90
N LEU A 521 -15.49 -14.34 -18.67
CA LEU A 521 -14.24 -14.93 -18.18
C LEU A 521 -13.14 -13.87 -17.95
N ASN A 522 -13.07 -12.83 -18.79
CA ASN A 522 -12.12 -11.74 -18.59
C ASN A 522 -12.53 -10.79 -17.45
N GLN A 523 -13.79 -10.70 -17.07
CA GLN A 523 -14.22 -9.90 -15.91
C GLN A 523 -13.93 -10.56 -14.57
N LEU A 524 -13.79 -11.88 -14.51
CA LEU A 524 -13.45 -12.62 -13.28
C LEU A 524 -11.95 -12.78 -13.02
N TYR A 525 -11.09 -12.59 -14.04
CA TYR A 525 -9.64 -12.89 -13.92
C TYR A 525 -8.68 -11.74 -14.23
N LEU A 526 -9.13 -10.60 -14.78
CA LEU A 526 -8.24 -9.53 -15.28
C LEU A 526 -8.66 -8.11 -14.88
N ARG A 527 -9.31 -7.94 -13.76
CA ARG A 527 -9.46 -6.57 -13.23
C ARG A 527 -9.14 -6.46 -11.75
#